data_3a4fbcb59f1a1a4573188f38a0354a95
#
_entry.id   3a4fbcb59f1a1a4573188f38a0354a95
#
_cell.length_a   1.000
_cell.length_b   1.000
_cell.length_c   1.000
_cell.angle_alpha   90.00
_cell.angle_beta   90.00
_cell.angle_gamma   90.00
#
_symmetry.space_group_name_H-M   'P 1'
#
loop_
_entity.id
_entity.type
_entity.pdbx_description
1 polymer ?
#
loop_
_entity_poly.entity_id
_entity_poly.type
_entity_poly.pdbx_seq_one_letter_code
_entity_poly.pdbx_strand_id
1 'polypeptide(L)'
;FRRVLFRSTEQSVCFDNYETPILTTVLSTAEQFLKEQAVEPQGLAGIGVSAAGQIDTRKGIVAGTCGSLPNYIGSPIKAELEAKFGLPTTVANDANCMTLGEVWVGGAKGYTDVIGVTLGTGVGGGILTGGRLLEGARGLGGELGHFRTHALDGVFCTCGASGCWERYAATTALVRGAQPRNPKWKDGRAIFESAHAGDPTILALLDDWTDEIAQGLAGMVHIFNPQLILIGGGVSAQQELLIDPVARKVRASVMPAFAEGLEIRAAQLHNDAGMVGAVYYFRQSRGEI
;
A
#
# COMPACT_ATOMS: atom_id res chain seq x y z
N PHE A 1 -9.58 -10.78 24.66
CA PHE A 1 -9.95 -10.03 23.43
C PHE A 1 -11.38 -9.52 23.61
N ARG A 2 -11.58 -8.22 23.93
CA ARG A 2 -12.88 -7.58 23.76
C ARG A 2 -13.17 -7.59 22.25
N ARG A 3 -14.34 -8.09 21.86
CA ARG A 3 -14.85 -8.00 20.48
C ARG A 3 -14.72 -6.55 20.03
N VAL A 4 -13.79 -6.27 19.13
CA VAL A 4 -13.78 -5.00 18.41
C VAL A 4 -14.98 -5.04 17.47
N LEU A 5 -16.01 -4.28 17.77
CA LEU A 5 -17.14 -4.11 16.87
C LEU A 5 -16.66 -3.15 15.78
N PHE A 6 -16.21 -3.70 14.66
CA PHE A 6 -15.99 -2.94 13.45
C PHE A 6 -17.34 -2.44 12.93
N ARG A 7 -17.51 -1.13 12.94
CA ARG A 7 -18.57 -0.45 12.22
C ARG A 7 -17.87 0.35 11.13
N SER A 8 -18.37 0.30 9.92
CA SER A 8 -17.79 1.01 8.77
C SER A 8 -18.87 1.62 7.90
N THR A 9 -18.51 2.67 7.20
CA THR A 9 -19.27 3.25 6.10
C THR A 9 -18.33 3.47 4.92
N GLU A 10 -18.89 3.55 3.72
CA GLU A 10 -18.14 3.79 2.49
C GLU A 10 -18.81 4.92 1.71
N GLN A 11 -18.00 5.88 1.26
CA GLN A 11 -18.43 6.99 0.43
C GLN A 11 -17.43 7.21 -0.70
N SER A 12 -17.91 7.24 -1.94
CA SER A 12 -17.06 7.60 -3.07
C SER A 12 -16.65 9.08 -2.98
N VAL A 13 -15.35 9.36 -3.14
CA VAL A 13 -14.83 10.73 -3.21
C VAL A 13 -14.89 11.33 -4.62
N CYS A 14 -15.25 10.54 -5.63
CA CYS A 14 -15.40 10.99 -7.01
C CYS A 14 -16.87 11.00 -7.48
N PHE A 15 -17.82 11.06 -6.54
CA PHE A 15 -19.26 10.97 -6.83
C PHE A 15 -19.76 12.13 -7.72
N ASP A 16 -19.09 13.26 -7.71
CA ASP A 16 -19.36 14.47 -8.50
C ASP A 16 -18.17 14.85 -9.39
N ASN A 17 -17.34 13.89 -9.80
CA ASN A 17 -16.13 14.10 -10.57
C ASN A 17 -15.12 15.03 -9.88
N TYR A 18 -15.01 14.94 -8.53
CA TYR A 18 -14.14 15.74 -7.67
C TYR A 18 -14.43 17.25 -7.62
N GLU A 19 -15.64 17.70 -7.94
CA GLU A 19 -16.08 19.08 -7.73
C GLU A 19 -16.04 19.41 -6.22
N THR A 20 -16.49 18.48 -5.39
CA THR A 20 -16.29 18.55 -3.94
C THR A 20 -14.89 18.07 -3.59
N PRO A 21 -14.08 18.88 -2.87
CA PRO A 21 -12.76 18.46 -2.41
C PRO A 21 -12.82 17.17 -1.58
N ILE A 22 -11.86 16.27 -1.80
CA ILE A 22 -11.79 14.96 -1.11
C ILE A 22 -11.88 15.13 0.42
N LEU A 23 -11.14 16.08 0.98
CA LEU A 23 -11.15 16.32 2.43
C LEU A 23 -12.54 16.75 2.94
N THR A 24 -13.28 17.54 2.18
CA THR A 24 -14.67 17.93 2.52
C THR A 24 -15.57 16.70 2.60
N THR A 25 -15.46 15.79 1.64
CA THR A 25 -16.21 14.52 1.64
C THR A 25 -15.83 13.67 2.85
N VAL A 26 -14.54 13.55 3.17
CA VAL A 26 -14.06 12.80 4.34
C VAL A 26 -14.65 13.38 5.64
N LEU A 27 -14.59 14.69 5.82
CA LEU A 27 -15.10 15.36 7.03
C LEU A 27 -16.62 15.19 7.19
N SER A 28 -17.39 15.34 6.12
CA SER A 28 -18.86 15.17 6.16
C SER A 28 -19.26 13.71 6.40
N THR A 29 -18.58 12.77 5.75
CA THR A 29 -18.83 11.34 5.94
C THR A 29 -18.53 10.89 7.37
N ALA A 30 -17.39 11.34 7.93
CA ALA A 30 -17.05 11.04 9.32
C ALA A 30 -18.06 11.59 10.31
N GLU A 31 -18.54 12.83 10.11
CA GLU A 31 -19.57 13.44 10.96
C GLU A 31 -20.89 12.68 10.87
N GLN A 32 -21.32 12.35 9.66
CA GLN A 32 -22.54 11.58 9.44
C GLN A 32 -22.44 10.20 10.10
N PHE A 33 -21.32 9.51 9.92
CA PHE A 33 -21.08 8.20 10.51
C PHE A 33 -21.16 8.23 12.05
N LEU A 34 -20.56 9.22 12.72
CA LEU A 34 -20.65 9.37 14.16
C LEU A 34 -22.10 9.58 14.62
N LYS A 35 -22.88 10.42 13.93
CA LYS A 35 -24.31 10.65 14.21
C LYS A 35 -25.12 9.35 14.06
N GLU A 36 -24.92 8.62 12.99
CA GLU A 36 -25.63 7.35 12.72
C GLU A 36 -25.31 6.28 13.78
N GLN A 37 -24.09 6.29 14.30
CA GLN A 37 -23.65 5.36 15.34
C GLN A 37 -23.97 5.84 16.76
N ALA A 38 -24.55 7.02 16.94
CA ALA A 38 -24.80 7.67 18.23
C ALA A 38 -23.50 7.73 19.09
N VAL A 39 -22.38 8.10 18.45
CA VAL A 39 -21.07 8.23 19.10
C VAL A 39 -20.70 9.70 19.16
N GLU A 40 -20.49 10.21 20.37
CA GLU A 40 -19.96 11.56 20.57
C GLU A 40 -18.43 11.55 20.43
N PRO A 41 -17.82 12.54 19.75
CA PRO A 41 -16.36 12.61 19.60
C PRO A 41 -15.60 12.48 20.91
N GLN A 42 -16.09 13.06 22.00
CA GLN A 42 -15.45 13.02 23.32
C GLN A 42 -15.34 11.60 23.92
N GLY A 43 -16.08 10.65 23.37
CA GLY A 43 -16.00 9.22 23.73
C GLY A 43 -14.87 8.46 23.01
N LEU A 44 -14.16 9.12 22.08
CA LEU A 44 -13.10 8.52 21.28
C LEU A 44 -11.71 8.93 21.79
N ALA A 45 -10.74 8.05 21.64
CA ALA A 45 -9.34 8.33 22.00
C ALA A 45 -8.62 9.23 20.97
N GLY A 46 -9.07 9.22 19.72
CA GLY A 46 -8.51 9.99 18.62
C GLY A 46 -8.81 9.40 17.24
N ILE A 47 -8.13 9.91 16.23
CA ILE A 47 -8.34 9.57 14.83
C ILE A 47 -7.02 9.11 14.20
N GLY A 48 -7.02 7.91 13.61
CA GLY A 48 -5.96 7.43 12.73
C GLY A 48 -6.42 7.48 11.27
N VAL A 49 -5.63 8.07 10.39
CA VAL A 49 -5.94 8.21 8.96
C VAL A 49 -4.93 7.45 8.12
N SER A 50 -5.44 6.58 7.25
CA SER A 50 -4.71 5.97 6.15
C SER A 50 -5.04 6.75 4.87
N ALA A 51 -4.06 7.45 4.30
CA ALA A 51 -4.28 8.38 3.20
C ALA A 51 -3.41 8.01 1.98
N ALA A 52 -3.97 8.12 0.79
CA ALA A 52 -3.23 7.95 -0.45
C ALA A 52 -2.23 9.10 -0.67
N GLY A 53 -1.13 8.81 -1.37
CA GLY A 53 -0.11 9.79 -1.75
C GLY A 53 1.00 9.96 -0.73
N GLN A 54 1.85 10.93 -0.97
CA GLN A 54 3.00 11.26 -0.13
C GLN A 54 2.53 12.09 1.07
N ILE A 55 2.60 11.52 2.26
CA ILE A 55 2.10 12.15 3.48
C ILE A 55 3.26 12.67 4.33
N ASP A 56 3.33 13.98 4.53
CA ASP A 56 4.16 14.55 5.60
C ASP A 56 3.51 14.20 6.95
N THR A 57 3.93 13.09 7.55
CA THR A 57 3.32 12.56 8.78
C THR A 57 3.45 13.50 9.97
N ARG A 58 4.49 14.37 9.99
CA ARG A 58 4.70 15.35 11.07
C ARG A 58 3.68 16.46 11.02
N LYS A 59 3.36 16.94 9.82
CA LYS A 59 2.37 18.00 9.61
C LYS A 59 0.95 17.45 9.42
N GLY A 60 0.82 16.17 9.03
CA GLY A 60 -0.45 15.54 8.68
C GLY A 60 -1.08 16.13 7.42
N ILE A 61 -0.25 16.44 6.42
CA ILE A 61 -0.66 17.01 5.13
C ILE A 61 -0.27 16.10 3.97
N VAL A 62 -1.02 16.21 2.88
CA VAL A 62 -0.67 15.59 1.60
C VAL A 62 0.42 16.42 0.93
N ALA A 63 1.66 15.95 0.93
CA ALA A 63 2.80 16.66 0.35
C ALA A 63 2.89 16.48 -1.18
N GLY A 64 2.36 15.38 -1.71
CA GLY A 64 2.36 15.07 -3.13
C GLY A 64 1.55 13.84 -3.48
N THR A 65 1.30 13.64 -4.77
CA THR A 65 0.67 12.42 -5.29
C THR A 65 1.28 12.07 -6.64
N CYS A 66 1.29 10.79 -6.98
CA CYS A 66 1.70 10.29 -8.29
C CYS A 66 0.49 9.89 -9.15
N GLY A 67 -0.70 10.28 -8.76
CA GLY A 67 -1.95 10.01 -9.45
C GLY A 67 -2.76 11.28 -9.71
N SER A 68 -3.89 11.11 -10.38
CA SER A 68 -4.82 12.18 -10.70
C SER A 68 -5.89 12.31 -9.58
N LEU A 69 -5.49 12.80 -8.42
CA LEU A 69 -6.41 13.20 -7.37
C LEU A 69 -6.48 14.74 -7.35
N PRO A 70 -7.49 15.35 -8.02
CA PRO A 70 -7.59 16.79 -8.12
C PRO A 70 -7.76 17.44 -6.74
N ASN A 71 -7.15 18.60 -6.53
CA ASN A 71 -7.30 19.41 -5.31
C ASN A 71 -6.93 18.67 -4.00
N TYR A 72 -6.10 17.61 -4.09
CA TYR A 72 -5.74 16.80 -2.93
C TYR A 72 -4.39 17.19 -2.34
N ILE A 73 -3.42 17.60 -3.15
CA ILE A 73 -2.11 18.07 -2.68
C ILE A 73 -2.29 19.32 -1.83
N GLY A 74 -1.60 19.36 -0.69
CA GLY A 74 -1.71 20.44 0.30
C GLY A 74 -2.86 20.28 1.29
N SER A 75 -3.71 19.25 1.16
CA SER A 75 -4.82 19.02 2.10
C SER A 75 -4.31 18.84 3.52
N PRO A 76 -4.72 19.73 4.49
CA PRO A 76 -4.26 19.68 5.86
C PRO A 76 -5.11 18.72 6.70
N ILE A 77 -5.06 17.41 6.36
CA ILE A 77 -5.95 16.37 6.89
C ILE A 77 -6.00 16.38 8.42
N LYS A 78 -4.83 16.40 9.07
CA LYS A 78 -4.72 16.42 10.53
C LYS A 78 -5.40 17.64 11.14
N ALA A 79 -5.05 18.84 10.67
CA ALA A 79 -5.55 20.08 11.24
C ALA A 79 -7.08 20.21 11.09
N GLU A 80 -7.63 19.83 9.95
CA GLU A 80 -9.07 19.90 9.69
C GLU A 80 -9.87 18.90 10.54
N LEU A 81 -9.36 17.69 10.73
CA LEU A 81 -9.99 16.69 11.61
C LEU A 81 -9.89 17.10 13.08
N GLU A 82 -8.74 17.60 13.52
CA GLU A 82 -8.56 18.13 14.88
C GLU A 82 -9.48 19.32 15.16
N ALA A 83 -9.59 20.26 14.21
CA ALA A 83 -10.47 21.43 14.34
C ALA A 83 -11.96 21.02 14.39
N LYS A 84 -12.36 20.05 13.57
CA LYS A 84 -13.77 19.62 13.48
C LYS A 84 -14.22 18.78 14.67
N PHE A 85 -13.39 17.84 15.12
CA PHE A 85 -13.81 16.83 16.11
C PHE A 85 -13.18 17.05 17.50
N GLY A 86 -12.19 17.91 17.64
CA GLY A 86 -11.47 18.14 18.91
C GLY A 86 -10.66 16.92 19.36
N LEU A 87 -10.25 16.05 18.45
CA LEU A 87 -9.58 14.78 18.71
C LEU A 87 -8.15 14.80 18.17
N PRO A 88 -7.17 14.26 18.91
CA PRO A 88 -5.82 14.09 18.40
C PRO A 88 -5.84 13.19 17.17
N THR A 89 -5.13 13.60 16.10
CA THR A 89 -5.16 12.94 14.82
C THR A 89 -3.76 12.59 14.33
N THR A 90 -3.59 11.39 13.78
CA THR A 90 -2.40 11.00 13.01
C THR A 90 -2.78 10.64 11.59
N VAL A 91 -1.87 10.92 10.66
CA VAL A 91 -2.05 10.63 9.24
C VAL A 91 -0.81 9.92 8.73
N ALA A 92 -0.98 8.77 8.07
CA ALA A 92 0.10 8.05 7.42
C ALA A 92 -0.31 7.61 6.01
N ASN A 93 0.68 7.27 5.18
CA ASN A 93 0.43 6.73 3.85
C ASN A 93 -0.27 5.36 3.93
N ASP A 94 -1.10 5.04 2.94
CA ASP A 94 -1.93 3.83 2.89
C ASP A 94 -1.11 2.52 2.87
N ALA A 95 0.00 2.47 2.13
CA ALA A 95 0.86 1.29 2.10
C ALA A 95 1.67 1.14 3.41
N ASN A 96 2.07 2.26 4.03
CA ASN A 96 2.64 2.26 5.38
C ASN A 96 1.62 1.71 6.39
N CYS A 97 0.38 2.18 6.34
CA CYS A 97 -0.69 1.67 7.19
C CYS A 97 -0.97 0.18 6.93
N MET A 98 -1.01 -0.25 5.66
CA MET A 98 -1.15 -1.68 5.35
C MET A 98 -0.08 -2.51 6.05
N THR A 99 1.18 -2.10 5.94
CA THR A 99 2.31 -2.81 6.57
C THR A 99 2.17 -2.85 8.09
N LEU A 100 1.81 -1.74 8.71
CA LEU A 100 1.59 -1.64 10.16
C LEU A 100 0.42 -2.51 10.64
N GLY A 101 -0.68 -2.57 9.89
CA GLY A 101 -1.81 -3.43 10.19
C GLY A 101 -1.43 -4.90 10.20
N GLU A 102 -0.69 -5.33 9.20
CA GLU A 102 -0.17 -6.69 9.07
C GLU A 102 0.81 -7.06 10.21
N VAL A 103 1.61 -6.11 10.66
CA VAL A 103 2.51 -6.29 11.81
C VAL A 103 1.74 -6.40 13.12
N TRP A 104 0.67 -5.64 13.29
CA TRP A 104 -0.09 -5.65 14.52
C TRP A 104 -0.92 -6.91 14.70
N VAL A 105 -1.73 -7.29 13.71
CA VAL A 105 -2.72 -8.38 13.84
C VAL A 105 -2.77 -9.33 12.63
N GLY A 106 -1.94 -9.11 11.60
CA GLY A 106 -1.95 -9.87 10.37
C GLY A 106 -0.76 -10.82 10.19
N GLY A 107 -0.36 -11.02 8.94
CA GLY A 107 0.66 -11.98 8.51
C GLY A 107 2.09 -11.68 8.95
N ALA A 108 2.36 -10.44 9.41
CA ALA A 108 3.67 -10.02 9.92
C ALA A 108 3.74 -9.92 11.45
N LYS A 109 2.75 -10.45 12.16
CA LYS A 109 2.77 -10.41 13.62
C LYS A 109 3.99 -11.13 14.19
N GLY A 110 4.76 -10.42 15.03
CA GLY A 110 5.99 -10.92 15.66
C GLY A 110 7.27 -10.67 14.89
N TYR A 111 7.20 -10.13 13.68
CA TYR A 111 8.36 -9.68 12.91
C TYR A 111 8.68 -8.21 13.21
N THR A 112 9.97 -7.86 13.20
CA THR A 112 10.45 -6.50 13.46
C THR A 112 11.04 -5.83 12.23
N ASP A 113 11.51 -6.63 11.26
CA ASP A 113 12.12 -6.16 10.03
C ASP A 113 11.33 -6.68 8.84
N VAL A 114 10.42 -5.84 8.35
CA VAL A 114 9.39 -6.20 7.37
C VAL A 114 9.34 -5.19 6.23
N ILE A 115 9.22 -5.69 5.03
CA ILE A 115 8.85 -4.87 3.87
C ILE A 115 7.44 -5.27 3.44
N GLY A 116 6.49 -4.34 3.53
CA GLY A 116 5.17 -4.48 2.92
C GLY A 116 5.18 -3.83 1.54
N VAL A 117 4.65 -4.54 0.54
CA VAL A 117 4.51 -4.02 -0.83
C VAL A 117 3.08 -4.22 -1.29
N THR A 118 2.45 -3.20 -1.85
CA THR A 118 1.13 -3.30 -2.48
C THR A 118 1.26 -3.27 -3.99
N LEU A 119 0.72 -4.29 -4.66
CA LEU A 119 0.66 -4.38 -6.12
C LEU A 119 -0.77 -4.11 -6.59
N GLY A 120 -0.99 -2.91 -7.12
CA GLY A 120 -2.31 -2.44 -7.57
C GLY A 120 -2.20 -1.55 -8.79
N THR A 121 -2.90 -0.42 -8.80
CA THR A 121 -2.77 0.63 -9.82
C THR A 121 -1.32 1.13 -9.92
N GLY A 122 -0.67 1.25 -8.77
CA GLY A 122 0.76 1.52 -8.62
C GLY A 122 1.43 0.47 -7.75
N VAL A 123 2.62 0.80 -7.27
CA VAL A 123 3.39 0.05 -6.28
C VAL A 123 3.60 0.92 -5.06
N GLY A 124 2.88 0.61 -3.98
CA GLY A 124 3.11 1.23 -2.69
C GLY A 124 4.00 0.38 -1.80
N GLY A 125 4.54 0.96 -0.72
CA GLY A 125 5.36 0.22 0.21
C GLY A 125 5.43 0.82 1.60
N GLY A 126 5.76 -0.05 2.56
CA GLY A 126 6.10 0.33 3.93
C GLY A 126 7.27 -0.52 4.42
N ILE A 127 8.19 0.11 5.11
CA ILE A 127 9.39 -0.55 5.63
C ILE A 127 9.39 -0.43 7.15
N LEU A 128 9.44 -1.57 7.83
CA LEU A 128 9.76 -1.62 9.26
C LEU A 128 11.20 -2.07 9.44
N THR A 129 11.89 -1.43 10.35
CA THR A 129 13.20 -1.86 10.83
C THR A 129 13.26 -1.70 12.35
N GLY A 130 13.67 -2.76 13.06
CA GLY A 130 13.64 -2.79 14.52
C GLY A 130 12.24 -2.51 15.11
N GLY A 131 11.17 -2.94 14.46
CA GLY A 131 9.77 -2.76 14.89
C GLY A 131 9.21 -1.35 14.67
N ARG A 132 9.92 -0.46 13.96
CA ARG A 132 9.50 0.92 13.70
C ARG A 132 9.41 1.19 12.21
N LEU A 133 8.40 1.95 11.83
CA LEU A 133 8.23 2.41 10.45
C LEU A 133 9.39 3.33 10.05
N LEU A 134 9.98 3.09 8.88
CA LEU A 134 11.00 3.95 8.30
C LEU A 134 10.34 5.16 7.63
N GLU A 135 10.13 6.20 8.40
CA GLU A 135 9.46 7.43 7.92
C GLU A 135 10.39 8.41 7.20
N GLY A 136 11.70 8.31 7.44
CA GLY A 136 12.66 9.27 6.93
C GLY A 136 12.54 10.67 7.58
N ALA A 137 13.18 11.65 6.96
CA ALA A 137 13.33 13.00 7.55
C ALA A 137 12.01 13.77 7.71
N ARG A 138 11.01 13.50 6.87
CA ARG A 138 9.73 14.24 6.80
C ARG A 138 8.50 13.34 6.81
N GLY A 139 8.65 12.06 7.12
CA GLY A 139 7.55 11.12 7.07
C GLY A 139 7.21 10.59 5.68
N LEU A 140 8.02 10.88 4.66
CA LEU A 140 7.78 10.52 3.25
C LEU A 140 8.50 9.22 2.84
N GLY A 141 9.09 8.48 3.78
CA GLY A 141 9.79 7.23 3.49
C GLY A 141 8.85 6.13 3.01
N GLY A 142 9.34 5.19 2.21
CA GLY A 142 8.55 4.04 1.75
C GLY A 142 8.00 4.14 0.33
N GLU A 143 8.36 5.16 -0.46
CA GLU A 143 7.98 5.31 -1.87
C GLU A 143 8.68 4.28 -2.77
N LEU A 144 8.47 2.99 -2.47
CA LEU A 144 9.22 1.87 -3.07
C LEU A 144 8.97 1.72 -4.57
N GLY A 145 7.82 2.13 -5.07
CA GLY A 145 7.51 2.08 -6.50
C GLY A 145 8.38 2.99 -7.36
N HIS A 146 9.03 4.01 -6.76
CA HIS A 146 9.68 5.08 -7.52
C HIS A 146 11.21 5.01 -7.60
N PHE A 147 11.85 4.00 -7.00
CA PHE A 147 13.25 3.74 -7.36
C PHE A 147 13.33 3.12 -8.76
N ARG A 148 14.46 3.37 -9.46
CA ARG A 148 14.61 2.98 -10.87
C ARG A 148 15.18 1.57 -10.96
N THR A 149 14.46 0.67 -11.62
CA THR A 149 14.95 -0.63 -12.06
C THR A 149 15.42 -0.60 -13.51
N HIS A 150 14.92 0.36 -14.30
CA HIS A 150 15.26 0.54 -15.73
C HIS A 150 15.82 1.94 -15.94
N ALA A 151 17.15 2.09 -15.76
CA ALA A 151 17.82 3.38 -15.84
C ALA A 151 17.93 3.94 -17.28
N LEU A 152 18.00 3.04 -18.27
CA LEU A 152 18.08 3.38 -19.69
C LEU A 152 16.77 2.98 -20.38
N ASP A 153 16.27 3.84 -21.26
CA ASP A 153 15.05 3.60 -22.07
C ASP A 153 13.80 3.21 -21.26
N GLY A 154 13.76 3.62 -19.98
CA GLY A 154 12.68 3.28 -19.07
C GLY A 154 11.37 4.00 -19.39
N VAL A 155 10.24 3.32 -19.13
CA VAL A 155 8.89 3.87 -19.29
C VAL A 155 8.71 5.09 -18.41
N PHE A 156 8.13 6.17 -18.96
CA PHE A 156 7.80 7.39 -18.21
C PHE A 156 6.83 7.09 -17.05
N CYS A 157 7.14 7.65 -15.89
CA CYS A 157 6.36 7.53 -14.68
C CYS A 157 5.67 8.85 -14.31
N THR A 158 4.48 8.78 -13.75
CA THR A 158 3.70 9.96 -13.29
C THR A 158 4.41 10.78 -12.20
N CYS A 159 5.44 10.23 -11.55
CA CYS A 159 6.30 10.98 -10.63
C CYS A 159 7.26 11.97 -11.33
N GLY A 160 7.27 12.00 -12.66
CA GLY A 160 8.16 12.85 -13.48
C GLY A 160 9.48 12.19 -13.89
N ALA A 161 9.79 10.99 -13.43
CA ALA A 161 10.96 10.22 -13.80
C ALA A 161 10.64 9.15 -14.88
N SER A 162 11.68 8.47 -15.39
CA SER A 162 11.51 7.29 -16.24
C SER A 162 12.18 6.08 -15.58
N GLY A 163 11.64 4.88 -15.84
CA GLY A 163 12.24 3.62 -15.39
C GLY A 163 11.95 3.25 -13.92
N CYS A 164 10.96 3.89 -13.29
CA CYS A 164 10.51 3.53 -11.95
C CYS A 164 9.99 2.09 -11.91
N TRP A 165 10.30 1.36 -10.86
CA TRP A 165 9.87 -0.03 -10.66
C TRP A 165 8.35 -0.22 -10.80
N GLU A 166 7.56 0.72 -10.34
CA GLU A 166 6.10 0.74 -10.50
C GLU A 166 5.66 0.50 -11.94
N ARG A 167 6.38 1.07 -12.90
CA ARG A 167 6.00 0.98 -14.32
C ARG A 167 6.16 -0.43 -14.92
N TYR A 168 6.77 -1.34 -14.14
CA TYR A 168 7.03 -2.74 -14.52
C TYR A 168 6.35 -3.72 -13.56
N ALA A 169 6.31 -3.44 -12.27
CA ALA A 169 5.81 -4.34 -11.23
C ALA A 169 4.33 -4.13 -10.86
N ALA A 170 3.72 -2.97 -11.14
CA ALA A 170 2.31 -2.74 -10.84
C ALA A 170 1.38 -3.68 -11.64
N THR A 171 0.19 -3.97 -11.10
CA THR A 171 -0.86 -4.70 -11.84
C THR A 171 -1.25 -3.99 -13.14
N THR A 172 -1.21 -2.65 -13.16
CA THR A 172 -1.42 -1.86 -14.38
C THR A 172 -0.33 -2.10 -15.43
N ALA A 173 0.90 -2.42 -15.03
CA ALA A 173 1.96 -2.80 -15.96
C ALA A 173 1.67 -4.17 -16.61
N LEU A 174 1.22 -5.14 -15.82
CA LEU A 174 0.77 -6.44 -16.33
C LEU A 174 -0.37 -6.28 -17.35
N VAL A 175 -1.40 -5.50 -17.00
CA VAL A 175 -2.54 -5.22 -17.91
C VAL A 175 -2.06 -4.53 -19.19
N ARG A 176 -1.18 -3.55 -19.08
CA ARG A 176 -0.58 -2.85 -20.25
C ARG A 176 0.17 -3.82 -21.18
N GLY A 177 0.84 -4.82 -20.62
CA GLY A 177 1.52 -5.87 -21.42
C GLY A 177 0.54 -6.87 -22.05
N ALA A 178 -0.57 -7.17 -21.39
CA ALA A 178 -1.56 -8.16 -21.82
C ALA A 178 -2.52 -7.63 -22.89
N GLN A 179 -3.06 -6.44 -22.70
CA GLN A 179 -4.13 -5.85 -23.50
C GLN A 179 -3.86 -5.78 -25.02
N PRO A 180 -2.65 -5.43 -25.49
CA PRO A 180 -2.33 -5.45 -26.92
C PRO A 180 -2.41 -6.85 -27.55
N ARG A 181 -2.22 -7.91 -26.76
CA ARG A 181 -2.28 -9.30 -27.23
C ARG A 181 -3.71 -9.83 -27.31
N ASN A 182 -4.56 -9.39 -26.34
CA ASN A 182 -5.98 -9.72 -26.33
C ASN A 182 -6.77 -8.65 -25.55
N PRO A 183 -7.68 -7.89 -26.20
CA PRO A 183 -8.48 -6.85 -25.55
C PRO A 183 -9.37 -7.35 -24.38
N LYS A 184 -9.62 -8.66 -24.29
CA LYS A 184 -10.37 -9.27 -23.16
C LYS A 184 -9.56 -9.22 -21.85
N TRP A 185 -8.23 -9.13 -21.92
CA TRP A 185 -7.35 -9.02 -20.75
C TRP A 185 -7.24 -7.59 -20.24
N LYS A 186 -8.39 -7.01 -19.91
CA LYS A 186 -8.56 -5.59 -19.58
C LYS A 186 -8.24 -5.23 -18.12
N ASP A 187 -8.15 -6.23 -17.26
CA ASP A 187 -7.88 -6.08 -15.83
C ASP A 187 -7.20 -7.34 -15.27
N GLY A 188 -6.70 -7.23 -14.03
CA GLY A 188 -5.98 -8.33 -13.37
C GLY A 188 -6.85 -9.58 -13.23
N ARG A 189 -8.15 -9.45 -12.97
CA ARG A 189 -9.06 -10.59 -12.83
C ARG A 189 -9.12 -11.41 -14.12
N ALA A 190 -9.37 -10.78 -15.26
CA ALA A 190 -9.45 -11.44 -16.56
C ALA A 190 -8.13 -12.13 -16.94
N ILE A 191 -6.99 -11.54 -16.56
CA ILE A 191 -5.66 -12.10 -16.76
C ILE A 191 -5.49 -13.38 -15.94
N PHE A 192 -5.76 -13.33 -14.64
CA PHE A 192 -5.60 -14.51 -13.78
C PHE A 192 -6.61 -15.60 -14.07
N GLU A 193 -7.84 -15.28 -14.48
CA GLU A 193 -8.82 -16.27 -14.98
C GLU A 193 -8.26 -17.01 -16.20
N SER A 194 -7.64 -16.31 -17.16
CA SER A 194 -7.00 -16.93 -18.32
C SER A 194 -5.77 -17.76 -17.94
N ALA A 195 -4.99 -17.32 -16.96
CA ALA A 195 -3.84 -18.06 -16.45
C ALA A 195 -4.27 -19.39 -15.79
N HIS A 196 -5.31 -19.35 -14.97
CA HIS A 196 -5.89 -20.58 -14.37
C HIS A 196 -6.49 -21.53 -15.42
N ALA A 197 -6.94 -20.98 -16.55
CA ALA A 197 -7.37 -21.80 -17.69
C ALA A 197 -6.19 -22.38 -18.51
N GLY A 198 -4.95 -22.05 -18.14
CA GLY A 198 -3.75 -22.59 -18.78
C GLY A 198 -3.34 -21.87 -20.07
N ASP A 199 -3.76 -20.61 -20.29
CA ASP A 199 -3.37 -19.86 -21.49
C ASP A 199 -1.84 -19.63 -21.50
N PRO A 200 -1.10 -20.19 -22.47
CA PRO A 200 0.37 -20.15 -22.46
C PRO A 200 0.93 -18.73 -22.67
N THR A 201 0.19 -17.87 -23.36
CA THR A 201 0.60 -16.48 -23.59
C THR A 201 0.57 -15.70 -22.30
N ILE A 202 -0.47 -15.90 -21.49
CA ILE A 202 -0.60 -15.26 -20.19
C ILE A 202 0.38 -15.84 -19.18
N LEU A 203 0.59 -17.13 -19.17
CA LEU A 203 1.56 -17.76 -18.26
C LEU A 203 2.97 -17.26 -18.52
N ALA A 204 3.39 -17.09 -19.79
CA ALA A 204 4.66 -16.48 -20.15
C ALA A 204 4.74 -15.00 -19.71
N LEU A 205 3.67 -14.22 -19.91
CA LEU A 205 3.61 -12.83 -19.46
C LEU A 205 3.67 -12.69 -17.94
N LEU A 206 3.03 -13.59 -17.20
CA LEU A 206 3.11 -13.62 -15.73
C LEU A 206 4.52 -14.00 -15.24
N ASP A 207 5.20 -14.88 -15.96
CA ASP A 207 6.58 -15.23 -15.62
C ASP A 207 7.49 -14.00 -15.78
N ASP A 208 7.43 -13.30 -16.92
CA ASP A 208 8.15 -12.04 -17.14
C ASP A 208 7.80 -10.98 -16.07
N TRP A 209 6.51 -10.83 -15.75
CA TRP A 209 6.06 -9.84 -14.75
C TRP A 209 6.54 -10.17 -13.34
N THR A 210 6.58 -11.45 -12.97
CA THR A 210 7.13 -11.86 -11.67
C THR A 210 8.65 -11.70 -11.58
N ASP A 211 9.37 -11.69 -12.71
CA ASP A 211 10.79 -11.30 -12.75
C ASP A 211 10.97 -9.83 -12.43
N GLU A 212 10.14 -8.96 -13.01
CA GLU A 212 10.17 -7.51 -12.71
C GLU A 212 9.90 -7.22 -11.23
N ILE A 213 8.95 -7.94 -10.63
CA ILE A 213 8.68 -7.83 -9.20
C ILE A 213 9.89 -8.30 -8.39
N ALA A 214 10.43 -9.46 -8.73
CA ALA A 214 11.54 -10.06 -7.99
C ALA A 214 12.81 -9.19 -8.05
N GLN A 215 13.08 -8.55 -9.17
CA GLN A 215 14.23 -7.65 -9.36
C GLN A 215 14.20 -6.48 -8.35
N GLY A 216 13.05 -5.81 -8.22
CA GLY A 216 12.91 -4.73 -7.25
C GLY A 216 13.02 -5.22 -5.80
N LEU A 217 12.37 -6.34 -5.48
CA LEU A 217 12.43 -6.93 -4.15
C LEU A 217 13.84 -7.40 -3.77
N ALA A 218 14.60 -7.98 -4.70
CA ALA A 218 15.98 -8.38 -4.47
C ALA A 218 16.88 -7.19 -4.11
N GLY A 219 16.70 -6.05 -4.77
CA GLY A 219 17.39 -4.81 -4.40
C GLY A 219 17.06 -4.38 -2.96
N MET A 220 15.80 -4.44 -2.56
CA MET A 220 15.36 -4.11 -1.20
C MET A 220 15.90 -5.09 -0.16
N VAL A 221 15.97 -6.38 -0.48
CA VAL A 221 16.56 -7.40 0.40
C VAL A 221 18.02 -7.06 0.70
N HIS A 222 18.81 -6.68 -0.30
CA HIS A 222 20.20 -6.30 -0.10
C HIS A 222 20.39 -5.01 0.72
N ILE A 223 19.41 -4.07 0.67
CA ILE A 223 19.50 -2.80 1.39
C ILE A 223 19.02 -2.93 2.84
N PHE A 224 17.90 -3.63 3.06
CA PHE A 224 17.19 -3.64 4.35
C PHE A 224 17.32 -4.95 5.11
N ASN A 225 17.74 -6.02 4.46
CA ASN A 225 17.87 -7.38 5.05
C ASN A 225 16.62 -7.77 5.89
N PRO A 226 15.42 -7.76 5.31
CA PRO A 226 14.19 -8.01 6.05
C PRO A 226 14.05 -9.49 6.44
N GLN A 227 13.32 -9.74 7.52
CA GLN A 227 12.89 -11.10 7.90
C GLN A 227 11.74 -11.57 6.99
N LEU A 228 10.85 -10.63 6.60
CA LEU A 228 9.63 -10.92 5.89
C LEU A 228 9.34 -9.85 4.84
N ILE A 229 8.94 -10.28 3.65
CA ILE A 229 8.29 -9.43 2.64
C ILE A 229 6.82 -9.85 2.55
N LEU A 230 5.91 -8.90 2.72
CA LEU A 230 4.48 -9.08 2.50
C LEU A 230 4.06 -8.46 1.18
N ILE A 231 3.37 -9.21 0.36
CA ILE A 231 2.79 -8.74 -0.89
C ILE A 231 1.28 -8.60 -0.71
N GLY A 232 0.81 -7.36 -0.75
CA GLY A 232 -0.60 -6.97 -0.69
C GLY A 232 -1.11 -6.46 -2.03
N GLY A 233 -2.33 -5.95 -2.03
CA GLY A 233 -3.02 -5.45 -3.22
C GLY A 233 -3.97 -6.48 -3.82
N GLY A 234 -4.75 -6.07 -4.83
CA GLY A 234 -5.86 -6.87 -5.38
C GLY A 234 -5.47 -8.21 -6.01
N VAL A 235 -4.18 -8.41 -6.30
CA VAL A 235 -3.64 -9.64 -6.91
C VAL A 235 -2.95 -10.57 -5.91
N SER A 236 -2.82 -10.17 -4.65
CA SER A 236 -2.03 -10.89 -3.63
C SER A 236 -2.59 -12.27 -3.27
N ALA A 237 -3.86 -12.56 -3.56
CA ALA A 237 -4.47 -13.86 -3.33
C ALA A 237 -3.96 -14.96 -4.28
N GLN A 238 -3.15 -14.61 -5.30
CA GLN A 238 -2.64 -15.54 -6.32
C GLN A 238 -1.37 -16.23 -5.84
N GLN A 239 -1.52 -17.25 -4.97
CA GLN A 239 -0.39 -17.93 -4.35
C GLN A 239 0.54 -18.56 -5.40
N GLU A 240 0.02 -19.47 -6.22
CA GLU A 240 0.81 -20.24 -7.18
C GLU A 240 1.29 -19.43 -8.39
N LEU A 241 0.53 -18.40 -8.79
CA LEU A 241 0.82 -17.61 -9.99
C LEU A 241 1.59 -16.32 -9.70
N LEU A 242 1.69 -15.92 -8.43
CA LEU A 242 2.39 -14.69 -8.03
C LEU A 242 3.36 -14.93 -6.88
N ILE A 243 2.86 -15.34 -5.72
CA ILE A 243 3.68 -15.34 -4.49
C ILE A 243 4.82 -16.36 -4.59
N ASP A 244 4.53 -17.59 -4.99
CA ASP A 244 5.53 -18.66 -5.07
C ASP A 244 6.59 -18.38 -6.15
N PRO A 245 6.25 -17.97 -7.40
CA PRO A 245 7.23 -17.55 -8.40
C PRO A 245 8.11 -16.39 -7.93
N VAL A 246 7.52 -15.34 -7.35
CA VAL A 246 8.28 -14.20 -6.82
C VAL A 246 9.22 -14.63 -5.72
N ALA A 247 8.75 -15.42 -4.75
CA ALA A 247 9.59 -15.92 -3.65
C ALA A 247 10.78 -16.75 -4.15
N ARG A 248 10.56 -17.62 -5.12
CA ARG A 248 11.61 -18.43 -5.76
C ARG A 248 12.63 -17.55 -6.49
N LYS A 249 12.15 -16.58 -7.29
CA LYS A 249 12.98 -15.68 -8.10
C LYS A 249 13.80 -14.73 -7.22
N VAL A 250 13.22 -14.16 -6.16
CA VAL A 250 13.95 -13.33 -5.20
C VAL A 250 15.08 -14.12 -4.54
N ARG A 251 14.78 -15.32 -4.00
CA ARG A 251 15.81 -16.16 -3.35
C ARG A 251 16.93 -16.55 -4.30
N ALA A 252 16.63 -16.74 -5.60
CA ALA A 252 17.66 -17.02 -6.61
C ALA A 252 18.49 -15.80 -7.01
N SER A 253 17.98 -14.58 -6.77
CA SER A 253 18.61 -13.32 -7.21
C SER A 253 19.43 -12.63 -6.11
N VAL A 254 19.26 -13.03 -4.84
CA VAL A 254 20.00 -12.44 -3.72
C VAL A 254 21.22 -13.26 -3.35
N MET A 255 22.20 -12.64 -2.69
CA MET A 255 23.34 -13.36 -2.14
C MET A 255 22.86 -14.41 -1.13
N PRO A 256 23.44 -15.62 -1.08
CA PRO A 256 22.95 -16.74 -0.29
C PRO A 256 22.67 -16.42 1.18
N ALA A 257 23.52 -15.62 1.84
CA ALA A 257 23.32 -15.21 3.21
C ALA A 257 22.03 -14.38 3.45
N PHE A 258 21.55 -13.67 2.44
CA PHE A 258 20.30 -12.90 2.51
C PHE A 258 19.05 -13.75 2.23
N ALA A 259 19.22 -14.88 1.56
CA ALA A 259 18.11 -15.81 1.31
C ALA A 259 17.78 -16.66 2.55
N GLU A 260 18.75 -16.82 3.46
CA GLU A 260 18.58 -17.61 4.68
C GLU A 260 17.58 -16.93 5.63
N GLY A 261 16.50 -17.63 5.97
CA GLY A 261 15.44 -17.13 6.85
C GLY A 261 14.52 -16.09 6.23
N LEU A 262 14.74 -15.64 4.98
CA LEU A 262 13.86 -14.70 4.30
C LEU A 262 12.54 -15.38 3.95
N GLU A 263 11.44 -14.77 4.41
CA GLU A 263 10.09 -15.17 4.08
C GLU A 263 9.43 -14.19 3.12
N ILE A 264 8.63 -14.71 2.17
CA ILE A 264 7.83 -13.90 1.25
C ILE A 264 6.43 -14.51 1.23
N ARG A 265 5.43 -13.71 1.61
CA ARG A 265 4.05 -14.17 1.81
C ARG A 265 3.04 -13.14 1.28
N ALA A 266 1.81 -13.59 1.06
CA ALA A 266 0.67 -12.70 0.84
C ALA A 266 0.27 -12.00 2.15
N ALA A 267 -0.17 -10.75 2.03
CA ALA A 267 -0.84 -10.02 3.11
C ALA A 267 -2.19 -10.68 3.46
N GLN A 268 -2.61 -10.60 4.73
CA GLN A 268 -3.75 -11.35 5.25
C GLN A 268 -4.98 -10.49 5.54
N LEU A 269 -4.80 -9.19 5.82
CA LEU A 269 -5.89 -8.32 6.27
C LEU A 269 -6.66 -7.66 5.10
N HIS A 270 -6.24 -7.89 3.86
CA HIS A 270 -6.88 -7.34 2.67
C HIS A 270 -7.14 -5.82 2.79
N ASN A 271 -8.36 -5.37 2.47
CA ASN A 271 -8.74 -3.95 2.52
C ASN A 271 -8.79 -3.36 3.94
N ASP A 272 -8.88 -4.19 4.98
CA ASP A 272 -8.93 -3.72 6.36
C ASP A 272 -7.54 -3.32 6.89
N ALA A 273 -6.47 -3.77 6.22
CA ALA A 273 -5.09 -3.54 6.65
C ALA A 273 -4.77 -2.06 6.86
N GLY A 274 -5.21 -1.19 5.95
CA GLY A 274 -4.99 0.25 6.05
C GLY A 274 -5.66 0.88 7.27
N MET A 275 -6.91 0.55 7.54
CA MET A 275 -7.65 1.07 8.71
C MET A 275 -7.04 0.57 10.02
N VAL A 276 -6.74 -0.71 10.09
CA VAL A 276 -6.10 -1.34 11.26
C VAL A 276 -4.74 -0.71 11.53
N GLY A 277 -3.94 -0.52 10.49
CA GLY A 277 -2.62 0.10 10.59
C GLY A 277 -2.67 1.57 10.97
N ALA A 278 -3.66 2.33 10.51
CA ALA A 278 -3.85 3.72 10.94
C ALA A 278 -4.11 3.83 12.44
N VAL A 279 -4.91 2.90 13.00
CA VAL A 279 -5.12 2.81 14.45
C VAL A 279 -3.85 2.41 15.18
N TYR A 280 -3.09 1.45 14.64
CA TYR A 280 -1.80 1.05 15.22
C TYR A 280 -0.81 2.21 15.24
N TYR A 281 -0.68 2.93 14.13
CA TYR A 281 0.18 4.11 14.01
C TYR A 281 -0.21 5.21 15.03
N PHE A 282 -1.51 5.47 15.17
CA PHE A 282 -2.03 6.40 16.17
C PHE A 282 -1.62 5.98 17.59
N ARG A 283 -1.82 4.73 17.97
CA ARG A 283 -1.47 4.22 19.31
C ARG A 283 0.04 4.24 19.56
N GLN A 284 0.84 3.87 18.54
CA GLN A 284 2.32 3.91 18.62
C GLN A 284 2.81 5.35 18.82
N SER A 285 2.22 6.33 18.13
CA SER A 285 2.59 7.76 18.30
C SER A 285 2.32 8.29 19.71
N ARG A 286 1.45 7.65 20.46
CA ARG A 286 1.10 7.97 21.86
C ARG A 286 1.88 7.15 22.88
N GLY A 287 2.72 6.24 22.46
CA GLY A 287 3.44 5.33 23.35
C GLY A 287 2.56 4.31 24.06
N GLU A 288 1.43 3.94 23.48
CA GLU A 288 0.48 2.98 24.05
C GLU A 288 0.81 1.52 23.67
N ILE A 289 1.67 1.35 22.68
CA ILE A 289 2.15 0.05 22.18
C ILE A 289 3.57 0.21 21.62
#